data_94f1b5cdfce1896a9eb675d7cedc56de
#
_entry.id   94f1b5cdfce1896a9eb675d7cedc56de
#
_cell.length_a   1.000
_cell.length_b   1.000
_cell.length_c   1.000
_cell.angle_alpha   90.00
_cell.angle_beta   90.00
_cell.angle_gamma   90.00
#
_symmetry.space_group_name_H-M   'P 1'
#
loop_
_entity.id
_entity.type
_entity.pdbx_description
1 polymer ?
#
loop_
_entity_poly.entity_id
_entity_poly.type
_entity_poly.pdbx_seq_one_letter_code
_entity_poly.pdbx_strand_id
1 'polypeptide(L)'
;MKAKIEIELGNDAFGNNAAERLFEMRNVVERLMDNADRIMAADIGDFTTAQDVNGNTVARMDIVEGDIKVKRMYGLENHNYDKS
;
A
#
# COMPACT_ATOMS: atom_id res chain seq x y z
N MET A 1 -1.22 14.95 1.55
CA MET A 1 -0.17 13.91 1.45
C MET A 1 -0.66 12.62 2.09
N LYS A 2 -0.42 11.51 1.45
CA LYS A 2 -0.79 10.24 2.03
C LYS A 2 0.17 9.13 1.61
N ALA A 3 0.19 8.05 2.39
CA ALA A 3 0.95 6.86 2.06
C ALA A 3 0.00 5.85 1.42
N LYS A 4 0.40 5.33 0.27
CA LYS A 4 -0.38 4.36 -0.48
C LYS A 4 0.38 3.05 -0.48
N ILE A 5 -0.25 1.99 0.02
CA ILE A 5 0.39 0.69 0.17
C ILE A 5 -0.34 -0.32 -0.67
N GLU A 6 0.42 -1.08 -1.46
CA GLU A 6 -0.11 -2.20 -2.25
C GLU A 6 0.66 -3.45 -1.89
N ILE A 7 -0.06 -4.56 -1.73
CA ILE A 7 0.54 -5.86 -1.43
C ILE A 7 -0.04 -6.88 -2.39
N GLU A 8 0.85 -7.58 -3.11
CA GLU A 8 0.46 -8.65 -4.03
C GLU A 8 0.32 -9.94 -3.26
N LEU A 9 -0.86 -10.54 -3.27
CA LEU A 9 -1.17 -11.71 -2.44
C LEU A 9 -1.16 -13.03 -3.20
N GLY A 10 -0.78 -13.02 -4.46
CA GLY A 10 -0.87 -14.21 -5.31
C GLY A 10 0.26 -15.21 -5.17
N ASN A 11 1.30 -14.91 -4.38
CA ASN A 11 2.45 -15.79 -4.24
C ASN A 11 2.21 -16.90 -3.23
N ASP A 12 2.94 -18.00 -3.39
CA ASP A 12 2.83 -19.15 -2.49
C ASP A 12 3.11 -18.80 -1.03
N ALA A 13 3.92 -17.77 -0.79
CA ALA A 13 4.24 -17.35 0.57
C ALA A 13 3.02 -16.97 1.38
N PHE A 14 1.94 -16.57 0.71
CA PHE A 14 0.71 -16.16 1.39
C PHE A 14 -0.21 -17.34 1.71
N GLY A 15 0.18 -18.55 1.34
CA GLY A 15 -0.53 -19.75 1.71
C GLY A 15 -1.87 -19.93 1.03
N ASN A 16 -2.69 -20.81 1.59
CA ASN A 16 -3.93 -21.27 0.95
C ASN A 16 -5.17 -20.89 1.72
N ASN A 17 -5.07 -20.23 2.86
CA ASN A 17 -6.24 -19.86 3.65
C ASN A 17 -6.04 -18.49 4.29
N ALA A 18 -7.11 -17.97 4.91
CA ALA A 18 -7.10 -16.63 5.45
C ALA A 18 -6.08 -16.44 6.55
N ALA A 19 -5.91 -17.44 7.42
CA ALA A 19 -4.97 -17.33 8.53
C ALA A 19 -3.53 -17.21 8.03
N GLU A 20 -3.15 -18.05 7.06
CA GLU A 20 -1.81 -18.01 6.47
C GLU A 20 -1.59 -16.70 5.73
N ARG A 21 -2.59 -16.25 4.99
CA ARG A 21 -2.50 -15.00 4.24
C ARG A 21 -2.27 -13.82 5.16
N LEU A 22 -3.04 -13.74 6.24
CA LEU A 22 -2.92 -12.63 7.20
C LEU A 22 -1.58 -12.66 7.91
N PHE A 23 -1.09 -13.86 8.23
CA PHE A 23 0.21 -14.01 8.88
C PHE A 23 1.33 -13.44 8.02
N GLU A 24 1.36 -13.82 6.74
CA GLU A 24 2.41 -13.32 5.86
C GLU A 24 2.21 -11.84 5.53
N MET A 25 0.96 -11.37 5.42
CA MET A 25 0.70 -9.95 5.23
C MET A 25 1.30 -9.13 6.37
N ARG A 26 1.13 -9.60 7.61
CA ARG A 26 1.71 -8.91 8.75
C ARG A 26 3.22 -8.82 8.62
N ASN A 27 3.86 -9.94 8.27
CA ASN A 27 5.32 -9.98 8.13
C ASN A 27 5.79 -9.02 7.03
N VAL A 28 5.08 -8.98 5.92
CA VAL A 28 5.41 -8.09 4.80
C VAL A 28 5.25 -6.63 5.20
N VAL A 29 4.17 -6.30 5.91
CA VAL A 29 3.94 -4.93 6.37
C VAL A 29 5.04 -4.51 7.35
N GLU A 30 5.45 -5.38 8.25
CA GLU A 30 6.53 -5.08 9.19
C GLU A 30 7.84 -4.79 8.44
N ARG A 31 8.17 -5.61 7.45
CA ARG A 31 9.36 -5.37 6.62
C ARG A 31 9.25 -4.06 5.87
N LEU A 32 8.07 -3.77 5.35
CA LEU A 32 7.85 -2.53 4.62
C LEU A 32 8.07 -1.32 5.52
N MET A 33 7.55 -1.36 6.75
CA MET A 33 7.72 -0.26 7.68
C MET A 33 9.17 -0.13 8.14
N ASP A 34 9.86 -1.26 8.35
CA ASP A 34 11.28 -1.22 8.70
C ASP A 34 12.10 -0.59 7.58
N ASN A 35 11.80 -0.95 6.33
CA ASN A 35 12.49 -0.37 5.19
C ASN A 35 12.19 1.13 5.08
N ALA A 36 10.94 1.52 5.29
CA ALA A 36 10.56 2.92 5.25
C ALA A 36 11.30 3.72 6.31
N ASP A 37 11.41 3.16 7.52
CA ASP A 37 12.09 3.83 8.62
C ASP A 37 13.56 4.10 8.32
N ARG A 38 14.20 3.19 7.57
CA ARG A 38 15.63 3.32 7.28
C ARG A 38 15.94 4.24 6.11
N ILE A 39 15.05 4.30 5.10
CA ILE A 39 15.45 4.92 3.84
C ILE A 39 14.51 6.01 3.32
N MET A 40 13.32 6.14 3.89
CA MET A 40 12.36 7.12 3.38
C MET A 40 12.45 8.43 4.16
N ALA A 41 12.38 9.54 3.43
CA ALA A 41 12.18 10.85 4.04
C ALA A 41 10.70 11.17 4.23
N ALA A 42 9.82 10.35 3.66
CA ALA A 42 8.37 10.52 3.68
C ALA A 42 7.91 11.79 2.98
N ASP A 43 8.63 12.18 1.94
CA ASP A 43 8.23 13.29 1.08
C ASP A 43 7.47 12.75 -0.13
N ILE A 44 6.67 13.61 -0.75
CA ILE A 44 5.96 13.25 -1.96
C ILE A 44 6.95 12.77 -3.00
N GLY A 45 6.67 11.61 -3.57
CA GLY A 45 7.56 10.97 -4.54
C GLY A 45 8.44 9.89 -3.96
N ASP A 46 8.56 9.81 -2.64
CA ASP A 46 9.31 8.71 -2.01
C ASP A 46 8.55 7.41 -2.12
N PHE A 47 9.31 6.32 -2.15
CA PHE A 47 8.72 5.00 -2.09
C PHE A 47 9.69 4.01 -1.47
N THR A 48 9.15 2.87 -1.04
CA THR A 48 9.95 1.74 -0.63
C THR A 48 9.18 0.47 -0.96
N THR A 49 9.88 -0.66 -0.95
CA THR A 49 9.29 -1.96 -1.25
C THR A 49 9.66 -2.96 -0.17
N ALA A 50 8.98 -4.11 -0.18
CA ALA A 50 9.29 -5.20 0.73
C ALA A 50 9.08 -6.52 0.01
N GLN A 51 9.78 -7.55 0.50
CA GLN A 51 9.76 -8.88 -0.08
C GLN A 51 9.00 -9.83 0.84
N ASP A 52 8.50 -10.91 0.25
CA ASP A 52 7.92 -12.01 1.01
C ASP A 52 9.05 -12.91 1.55
N VAL A 53 8.66 -13.99 2.23
CA VAL A 53 9.64 -14.90 2.82
C VAL A 53 10.50 -15.59 1.77
N ASN A 54 10.04 -15.67 0.54
CA ASN A 54 10.75 -16.29 -0.56
C ASN A 54 11.63 -15.34 -1.37
N GLY A 55 11.65 -14.06 -0.97
CA GLY A 55 12.48 -13.06 -1.64
C GLY A 55 11.83 -12.37 -2.83
N ASN A 56 10.54 -12.58 -3.06
CA ASN A 56 9.82 -11.89 -4.13
C ASN A 56 9.35 -10.54 -3.65
N THR A 57 9.55 -9.51 -4.45
CA THR A 57 9.04 -8.18 -4.12
C THR A 57 7.52 -8.19 -4.27
N VAL A 58 6.79 -8.03 -3.17
CA VAL A 58 5.35 -8.16 -3.16
C VAL A 58 4.63 -6.94 -2.60
N ALA A 59 5.36 -5.97 -2.08
CA ALA A 59 4.74 -4.80 -1.46
C ALA A 59 5.44 -3.53 -1.87
N ARG A 60 4.68 -2.45 -1.94
CA ARG A 60 5.21 -1.12 -2.24
C ARG A 60 4.43 -0.07 -1.47
N MET A 61 5.15 0.88 -0.91
CA MET A 61 4.57 2.07 -0.28
C MET A 61 5.03 3.29 -1.03
N ASP A 62 4.10 4.13 -1.45
CA ASP A 62 4.38 5.41 -2.12
C ASP A 62 3.81 6.55 -1.31
N ILE A 63 4.56 7.64 -1.25
CA ILE A 63 4.04 8.88 -0.67
C ILE A 63 3.54 9.74 -1.82
N VAL A 64 2.26 10.08 -1.79
CA VAL A 64 1.61 10.78 -2.88
C VAL A 64 0.90 12.02 -2.36
N GLU A 65 0.52 12.90 -3.28
CA GLU A 65 -0.14 14.16 -2.93
C GLU A 65 -1.46 13.93 -2.21
N GLY A 66 -2.16 12.90 -2.59
CA GLY A 66 -3.47 12.59 -2.06
C GLY A 66 -4.49 12.51 -3.17
N ASP A 67 -5.73 12.27 -2.80
CA ASP A 67 -6.83 12.24 -3.77
C ASP A 67 -7.20 13.66 -4.12
N ILE A 68 -7.28 13.90 -5.33
CA ILE A 68 -7.64 15.22 -5.80
C ILE A 68 -9.02 15.12 -6.38
N LYS A 69 -9.48 15.56 -6.16
CA LYS A 69 -10.29 15.31 -6.69
C LYS A 69 -10.86 15.32 -7.77
N VAL A 70 -10.74 15.16 -7.71
CA VAL A 70 -11.01 14.96 -8.53
C VAL A 70 -11.92 15.32 -8.92
N LYS A 71 -11.80 15.63 -8.44
CA LYS A 71 -12.28 15.86 -8.73
C LYS A 71 -13.19 16.17 -8.94
N ARG A 72 -13.45 16.46 -8.98
CA ARG A 72 -14.00 16.63 -9.15
C ARG A 72 -14.90 16.60 -9.65
N MET A 73 -15.14 16.70 -9.86
CA MET A 73 -15.62 16.47 -10.30
C MET A 73 -16.62 16.16 -10.36
N TYR A 74 -16.98 16.20 -10.37
CA TYR A 74 -17.69 15.68 -10.45
C TYR A 74 -18.52 15.90 -10.05
N GLY A 75 -18.73 15.99 -10.13
CA GLY A 75 -19.05 16.02 -9.83
C GLY A 75 -19.83 15.99 -9.33
N LEU A 76 -20.00 16.07 -9.42
CA LEU A 76 -20.18 15.92 -9.13
C LEU A 76 -20.68 15.70 -8.39
N GLU A 77 -20.92 15.65 -8.39
CA GLU A 77 -20.92 15.34 -7.90
C GLU A 77 -21.19 14.89 -7.20
N ASN A 78 -22.03 15.07 -7.51
CA ASN A 78 -21.93 14.52 -7.06
C ASN A 78 -22.19 13.95 -6.39
N HIS A 79 -22.63 13.98 -6.37
CA HIS A 79 -22.43 13.35 -5.87
C HIS A 79 -22.38 12.86 -5.10
N ASN A 80 -22.48 12.93 -4.69
CA ASN A 80 -21.93 12.40 -4.26
C ASN A 80 -21.82 12.01 -3.61
N TYR A 81 -22.14 12.13 -3.53
CA TYR A 81 -21.61 11.78 -3.10
C TYR A 81 -21.42 11.56 -2.39
N ASP A 82 -21.61 11.97 -2.18
CA ASP A 82 -20.98 11.82 -1.82
C ASP A 82 -20.89 11.39 -1.30
N LYS A 83 -21.11 11.44 -1.30
CA LYS A 83 -20.62 11.18 -1.11
C LYS A 83 -19.98 10.73 -0.75
N SER A 84 -20.55 11.22 -0.75
CA SER A 84 -19.64 10.92 -0.66
C SER A 84 -19.36 10.71 -0.41
#